data_372d82a5e063df6e3e9bb37c5b14428e
#
_entry.id   372d82a5e063df6e3e9bb37c5b14428e
#
_cell.length_a   1.000
_cell.length_b   1.000
_cell.length_c   1.000
_cell.angle_alpha   90.00
_cell.angle_beta   90.00
_cell.angle_gamma   90.00
#
_symmetry.space_group_name_H-M   'P 1'
#
loop_
_entity.id
_entity.type
_entity.pdbx_description
1 polymer ?
#
loop_
_entity_poly.entity_id
_entity_poly.type
_entity_poly.pdbx_seq_one_letter_code
_entity_poly.pdbx_strand_id
1 'polypeptide(L)'
;MNDETLRLACELALAARRRAAKRRRRARSTPAPSPCPQRSPTQRSGDRHEAAALRLLQARGLTLLARNLRTPAGEIDLAMRDGDTLVFVEVRARRAGRYGGAAASIGAEKQARLARAAAHWLPELARRHWHGRLPPARFDAVVFEAGCAQWLRAAFALD
;
A
#
# COMPACT_ATOMS: atom_id res chain seq x y z
N MET A 1 49.00 41.14 -19.55
CA MET A 1 47.64 40.54 -19.45
C MET A 1 46.73 41.46 -20.21
N ASN A 2 46.24 41.05 -21.39
CA ASN A 2 45.57 41.95 -22.31
C ASN A 2 44.18 42.32 -21.83
N ASP A 3 43.79 43.57 -22.03
CA ASP A 3 42.50 44.17 -21.66
C ASP A 3 41.27 43.31 -22.12
N GLU A 4 41.45 42.64 -23.23
CA GLU A 4 40.44 41.73 -23.80
C GLU A 4 40.21 40.48 -22.98
N THR A 5 41.23 39.90 -22.33
CA THR A 5 41.14 38.76 -21.43
C THR A 5 40.41 39.12 -20.14
N LEU A 6 40.62 40.33 -19.67
CA LEU A 6 39.95 40.85 -18.46
C LEU A 6 38.46 41.11 -18.70
N ARG A 7 38.12 41.65 -19.90
CA ARG A 7 36.70 41.81 -20.31
C ARG A 7 35.96 40.50 -20.41
N LEU A 8 36.56 39.49 -21.07
CA LEU A 8 35.97 38.17 -21.20
C LEU A 8 35.74 37.46 -19.86
N ALA A 9 36.72 37.59 -18.95
CA ALA A 9 36.60 37.04 -17.58
C ALA A 9 35.46 37.75 -16.78
N CYS A 10 35.31 39.08 -16.95
CA CYS A 10 34.23 39.83 -16.31
C CYS A 10 32.84 39.47 -16.85
N GLU A 11 32.71 39.26 -18.15
CA GLU A 11 31.44 38.82 -18.78
C GLU A 11 31.04 37.44 -18.36
N LEU A 12 32.01 36.49 -18.30
CA LEU A 12 31.75 35.13 -17.79
C LEU A 12 31.33 35.12 -16.32
N ALA A 13 31.93 35.92 -15.48
CA ALA A 13 31.58 36.06 -14.09
C ALA A 13 30.16 36.63 -13.89
N LEU A 14 29.78 37.66 -14.71
CA LEU A 14 28.44 38.22 -14.71
C LEU A 14 27.38 37.22 -15.20
N ALA A 15 27.70 36.46 -16.25
CA ALA A 15 26.82 35.42 -16.75
C ALA A 15 26.60 34.26 -15.72
N ALA A 16 27.66 33.87 -15.01
CA ALA A 16 27.58 32.89 -13.93
C ALA A 16 26.74 33.40 -12.76
N ARG A 17 26.88 34.65 -12.35
CA ARG A 17 26.02 35.29 -11.32
C ARG A 17 24.55 35.33 -11.72
N ARG A 18 24.24 35.67 -12.99
CA ARG A 18 22.86 35.68 -13.52
C ARG A 18 22.26 34.28 -13.53
N ARG A 19 23.03 33.26 -13.91
CA ARG A 19 22.60 31.84 -13.85
C ARG A 19 22.34 31.38 -12.43
N ALA A 20 23.20 31.74 -11.47
CA ALA A 20 23.03 31.40 -10.06
C ALA A 20 21.80 32.09 -9.44
N ALA A 21 21.57 33.39 -9.76
CA ALA A 21 20.38 34.10 -9.34
C ALA A 21 19.08 33.52 -9.90
N LYS A 22 19.07 33.11 -11.19
CA LYS A 22 17.92 32.42 -11.83
C LYS A 22 17.66 31.07 -11.21
N ARG A 23 18.70 30.34 -10.82
CA ARG A 23 18.59 29.05 -10.13
C ARG A 23 18.06 29.22 -8.70
N ARG A 24 18.50 30.23 -7.95
CA ARG A 24 17.97 30.59 -6.63
C ARG A 24 16.50 31.04 -6.69
N ARG A 25 16.10 31.77 -7.73
CA ARG A 25 14.71 32.19 -7.92
C ARG A 25 13.80 31.01 -8.26
N ARG A 26 14.30 30.03 -9.05
CA ARG A 26 13.59 28.77 -9.36
C ARG A 26 13.49 27.85 -8.14
N ALA A 27 14.49 27.81 -7.26
CA ALA A 27 14.47 27.05 -6.01
C ALA A 27 13.55 27.67 -4.94
N ARG A 28 13.27 28.97 -5.03
CA ARG A 28 12.31 29.67 -4.15
C ARG A 28 10.85 29.56 -4.60
N SER A 29 10.60 29.09 -5.80
CA SER A 29 9.26 28.81 -6.33
C SER A 29 8.89 27.34 -6.25
N THR A 30 9.40 26.60 -5.27
CA THR A 30 8.81 25.33 -4.89
C THR A 30 7.40 25.64 -4.39
N PRO A 31 6.34 25.12 -5.02
CA PRO A 31 5.00 25.29 -4.50
C PRO A 31 5.00 24.74 -3.07
N ALA A 32 4.34 25.46 -2.16
CA ALA A 32 4.08 24.99 -0.81
C ALA A 32 3.55 23.55 -0.92
N PRO A 33 3.96 22.62 -0.01
CA PRO A 33 3.44 21.26 -0.06
C PRO A 33 1.92 21.35 -0.07
N SER A 34 1.30 20.83 -1.13
CA SER A 34 -0.16 20.77 -1.24
C SER A 34 -0.69 20.16 0.04
N PRO A 35 -1.74 20.70 0.66
CA PRO A 35 -2.31 20.10 1.86
C PRO A 35 -2.58 18.64 1.55
N CYS A 36 -2.08 17.75 2.42
CA CYS A 36 -2.22 16.31 2.29
C CYS A 36 -3.69 16.03 1.91
N PRO A 37 -3.98 15.34 0.80
CA PRO A 37 -5.34 15.18 0.32
C PRO A 37 -6.18 14.61 1.47
N GLN A 38 -7.19 15.39 1.90
CA GLN A 38 -8.05 15.00 3.01
C GLN A 38 -8.80 13.74 2.58
N ARG A 39 -8.49 12.62 3.25
CA ARG A 39 -9.16 11.34 2.99
C ARG A 39 -10.66 11.46 3.23
N SER A 40 -11.46 10.91 2.34
CA SER A 40 -12.91 10.91 2.48
C SER A 40 -13.34 10.16 3.76
N PRO A 41 -14.55 10.43 4.31
CA PRO A 41 -15.06 9.71 5.48
C PRO A 41 -15.06 8.19 5.27
N THR A 42 -15.33 7.71 4.06
CA THR A 42 -15.31 6.30 3.69
C THR A 42 -13.89 5.72 3.73
N GLN A 43 -12.89 6.46 3.23
CA GLN A 43 -11.49 6.05 3.32
C GLN A 43 -10.99 5.99 4.77
N ARG A 44 -11.37 6.96 5.61
CA ARG A 44 -11.03 6.96 7.05
C ARG A 44 -11.68 5.77 7.78
N SER A 45 -12.89 5.39 7.40
CA SER A 45 -13.57 4.21 7.94
C SER A 45 -12.85 2.92 7.52
N GLY A 46 -12.45 2.78 6.25
CA GLY A 46 -11.66 1.67 5.75
C GLY A 46 -10.34 1.52 6.53
N ASP A 47 -9.57 2.61 6.64
CA ASP A 47 -8.30 2.63 7.38
C ASP A 47 -8.45 2.18 8.85
N ARG A 48 -9.57 2.53 9.51
CA ARG A 48 -9.86 2.10 10.89
C ARG A 48 -10.11 0.60 10.99
N HIS A 49 -10.87 0.03 10.05
CA HIS A 49 -11.15 -1.41 10.01
C HIS A 49 -9.88 -2.21 9.70
N GLU A 50 -9.06 -1.75 8.75
CA GLU A 50 -7.77 -2.38 8.47
C GLU A 50 -6.82 -2.36 9.69
N ALA A 51 -6.74 -1.21 10.40
CA ALA A 51 -5.93 -1.11 11.60
C ALA A 51 -6.46 -2.02 12.73
N ALA A 52 -7.78 -2.16 12.87
CA ALA A 52 -8.39 -3.05 13.85
C ALA A 52 -8.18 -4.53 13.49
N ALA A 53 -8.32 -4.89 12.19
CA ALA A 53 -8.03 -6.22 11.68
C ALA A 53 -6.57 -6.62 11.92
N LEU A 54 -5.64 -5.70 11.64
CA LEU A 54 -4.22 -5.93 11.89
C LEU A 54 -3.94 -6.25 13.37
N ARG A 55 -4.47 -5.44 14.29
CA ARG A 55 -4.31 -5.70 15.74
C ARG A 55 -4.89 -7.06 16.16
N LEU A 56 -6.08 -7.39 15.65
CA LEU A 56 -6.72 -8.68 15.91
C LEU A 56 -5.83 -9.86 15.48
N LEU A 57 -5.28 -9.79 14.25
CA LEU A 57 -4.45 -10.85 13.69
C LEU A 57 -3.09 -10.94 14.37
N GLN A 58 -2.48 -9.81 14.72
CA GLN A 58 -1.23 -9.79 15.50
C GLN A 58 -1.42 -10.39 16.90
N ALA A 59 -2.54 -10.09 17.57
CA ALA A 59 -2.89 -10.72 18.85
C ALA A 59 -3.11 -12.24 18.75
N ARG A 60 -3.32 -12.76 17.53
CA ARG A 60 -3.41 -14.20 17.22
C ARG A 60 -2.09 -14.79 16.73
N GLY A 61 -0.99 -14.05 16.81
CA GLY A 61 0.36 -14.49 16.48
C GLY A 61 0.80 -14.29 15.03
N LEU A 62 0.00 -13.67 14.17
CA LEU A 62 0.41 -13.37 12.80
C LEU A 62 1.36 -12.16 12.76
N THR A 63 2.37 -12.23 11.90
CA THR A 63 3.31 -11.14 11.67
C THR A 63 2.96 -10.38 10.39
N LEU A 64 2.89 -9.04 10.46
CA LEU A 64 2.65 -8.19 9.28
C LEU A 64 3.87 -8.21 8.35
N LEU A 65 3.63 -8.43 7.06
CA LEU A 65 4.64 -8.35 5.99
C LEU A 65 4.45 -7.10 5.13
N ALA A 66 3.21 -6.82 4.72
CA ALA A 66 2.89 -5.66 3.90
C ALA A 66 1.41 -5.24 4.07
N ARG A 67 1.11 -4.00 3.66
CA ARG A 67 -0.26 -3.44 3.65
C ARG A 67 -0.54 -2.81 2.30
N ASN A 68 -1.83 -2.80 1.92
CA ASN A 68 -2.32 -2.08 0.74
C ASN A 68 -1.53 -2.44 -0.53
N LEU A 69 -1.41 -3.74 -0.81
CA LEU A 69 -0.69 -4.27 -1.97
C LEU A 69 -1.53 -4.06 -3.22
N ARG A 70 -1.19 -3.06 -4.00
CA ARG A 70 -1.94 -2.64 -5.19
C ARG A 70 -1.38 -3.23 -6.47
N THR A 71 -2.29 -3.64 -7.35
CA THR A 71 -2.00 -4.05 -8.73
C THR A 71 -3.11 -3.51 -9.64
N PRO A 72 -2.91 -3.48 -10.97
CA PRO A 72 -4.01 -3.18 -11.90
C PRO A 72 -5.19 -4.16 -11.77
N ALA A 73 -4.95 -5.38 -11.29
CA ALA A 73 -5.98 -6.42 -11.12
C ALA A 73 -6.80 -6.26 -9.84
N GLY A 74 -6.26 -5.59 -8.81
CA GLY A 74 -6.92 -5.41 -7.52
C GLY A 74 -5.95 -5.03 -6.40
N GLU A 75 -6.49 -4.94 -5.19
CA GLU A 75 -5.76 -4.59 -3.97
C GLU A 75 -5.94 -5.67 -2.91
N ILE A 76 -4.89 -5.95 -2.15
CA ILE A 76 -4.90 -6.81 -0.96
C ILE A 76 -4.65 -5.91 0.25
N ASP A 77 -5.53 -5.93 1.24
CA ASP A 77 -5.47 -5.03 2.39
C ASP A 77 -4.26 -5.33 3.28
N LEU A 78 -4.04 -6.63 3.62
CA LEU A 78 -2.90 -7.05 4.42
C LEU A 78 -2.27 -8.33 3.85
N ALA A 79 -0.94 -8.40 3.87
CA ALA A 79 -0.18 -9.63 3.73
C ALA A 79 0.50 -9.94 5.06
N MET A 80 0.29 -11.13 5.58
CA MET A 80 0.76 -11.54 6.90
C MET A 80 1.45 -12.90 6.84
N ARG A 81 2.21 -13.22 7.86
CA ARG A 81 2.85 -14.52 8.05
C ARG A 81 2.24 -15.23 9.26
N ASP A 82 1.81 -16.46 9.07
CA ASP A 82 1.33 -17.38 10.10
C ASP A 82 2.21 -18.63 10.08
N GLY A 83 3.19 -18.69 10.98
CA GLY A 83 4.23 -19.71 10.92
C GLY A 83 5.02 -19.67 9.61
N ASP A 84 4.91 -20.70 8.78
CA ASP A 84 5.55 -20.75 7.45
C ASP A 84 4.57 -20.42 6.30
N THR A 85 3.34 -20.04 6.61
CA THR A 85 2.29 -19.74 5.62
C THR A 85 2.19 -18.24 5.37
N LEU A 86 2.12 -17.84 4.09
CA LEU A 86 1.75 -16.50 3.66
C LEU A 86 0.23 -16.38 3.67
N VAL A 87 -0.28 -15.36 4.35
CA VAL A 87 -1.72 -15.10 4.50
C VAL A 87 -2.07 -13.79 3.83
N PHE A 88 -2.89 -13.84 2.79
CA PHE A 88 -3.50 -12.67 2.19
C PHE A 88 -4.84 -12.40 2.86
N VAL A 89 -5.05 -11.18 3.35
CA VAL A 89 -6.21 -10.83 4.15
C VAL A 89 -7.02 -9.73 3.47
N GLU A 90 -8.31 -9.98 3.33
CA GLU A 90 -9.32 -9.00 2.93
C GLU A 90 -10.07 -8.51 4.16
N VAL A 91 -10.19 -7.18 4.30
CA VAL A 91 -10.90 -6.54 5.42
C VAL A 91 -12.20 -5.94 4.93
N ARG A 92 -13.31 -6.29 5.57
CA ARG A 92 -14.64 -5.84 5.16
C ARG A 92 -15.47 -5.35 6.35
N ALA A 93 -16.17 -4.23 6.15
CA ALA A 93 -17.24 -3.79 7.02
C ALA A 93 -18.59 -4.13 6.38
N ARG A 94 -19.50 -4.73 7.15
CA ARG A 94 -20.87 -5.01 6.75
C ARG A 94 -21.84 -4.19 7.58
N ARG A 95 -22.91 -3.74 6.96
CA ARG A 95 -24.09 -3.24 7.68
C ARG A 95 -24.89 -4.43 8.16
N ALA A 96 -25.35 -4.41 9.41
CA ALA A 96 -26.23 -5.43 9.97
C ALA A 96 -27.46 -5.65 9.07
N GLY A 97 -27.88 -6.91 8.88
CA GLY A 97 -29.13 -7.25 8.21
C GLY A 97 -29.03 -7.74 6.76
N ARG A 98 -27.87 -7.93 6.17
CA ARG A 98 -27.78 -8.63 4.86
C ARG A 98 -27.57 -10.12 5.06
N TYR A 99 -28.55 -10.91 4.60
CA TYR A 99 -28.53 -12.38 4.58
C TYR A 99 -27.33 -12.92 3.80
N GLY A 100 -26.70 -13.98 4.31
CA GLY A 100 -25.56 -14.67 3.74
C GLY A 100 -24.39 -14.71 4.71
N GLY A 101 -23.88 -15.92 5.01
CA GLY A 101 -22.75 -16.12 5.94
C GLY A 101 -21.52 -15.27 5.56
N ALA A 102 -20.68 -14.99 6.54
CA ALA A 102 -19.51 -14.11 6.38
C ALA A 102 -18.57 -14.60 5.25
N ALA A 103 -18.44 -15.92 5.03
CA ALA A 103 -17.66 -16.52 3.93
C ALA A 103 -18.29 -16.27 2.55
N ALA A 104 -19.62 -16.30 2.42
CA ALA A 104 -20.33 -16.03 1.16
C ALA A 104 -20.26 -14.55 0.71
N SER A 105 -19.60 -13.69 1.51
CA SER A 105 -19.56 -12.25 1.25
C SER A 105 -18.55 -11.84 0.19
N ILE A 106 -17.59 -12.71 -0.18
CA ILE A 106 -16.58 -12.42 -1.20
C ILE A 106 -17.04 -13.11 -2.49
N GLY A 107 -17.72 -12.36 -3.37
CA GLY A 107 -18.20 -12.91 -4.64
C GLY A 107 -17.03 -13.37 -5.54
N ALA A 108 -17.32 -14.31 -6.46
CA ALA A 108 -16.33 -14.94 -7.33
C ALA A 108 -15.45 -13.94 -8.10
N GLU A 109 -16.02 -12.84 -8.59
CA GLU A 109 -15.25 -11.80 -9.28
C GLU A 109 -14.21 -11.13 -8.37
N LYS A 110 -14.56 -10.87 -7.10
CA LYS A 110 -13.61 -10.30 -6.12
C LYS A 110 -12.54 -11.32 -5.77
N GLN A 111 -12.90 -12.60 -5.59
CA GLN A 111 -11.93 -13.68 -5.35
C GLN A 111 -10.93 -13.77 -6.49
N ALA A 112 -11.40 -13.77 -7.74
CA ALA A 112 -10.52 -13.78 -8.92
C ALA A 112 -9.59 -12.56 -8.99
N ARG A 113 -10.05 -11.38 -8.57
CA ARG A 113 -9.18 -10.18 -8.48
C ARG A 113 -8.11 -10.33 -7.39
N LEU A 114 -8.49 -10.79 -6.21
CA LEU A 114 -7.56 -11.06 -5.11
C LEU A 114 -6.54 -12.11 -5.49
N ALA A 115 -6.95 -13.18 -6.19
CA ALA A 115 -6.09 -14.22 -6.71
C ALA A 115 -5.01 -13.66 -7.64
N ARG A 116 -5.40 -12.84 -8.61
CA ARG A 116 -4.44 -12.20 -9.54
C ARG A 116 -3.49 -11.25 -8.81
N ALA A 117 -3.99 -10.49 -7.84
CA ALA A 117 -3.14 -9.62 -7.04
C ALA A 117 -2.15 -10.42 -6.19
N ALA A 118 -2.58 -11.52 -5.59
CA ALA A 118 -1.72 -12.41 -4.83
C ALA A 118 -0.64 -13.08 -5.69
N ALA A 119 -1.00 -13.59 -6.87
CA ALA A 119 -0.05 -14.16 -7.83
C ALA A 119 1.04 -13.15 -8.23
N HIS A 120 0.69 -11.88 -8.37
CA HIS A 120 1.64 -10.81 -8.66
C HIS A 120 2.64 -10.59 -7.52
N TRP A 121 2.16 -10.57 -6.26
CA TRP A 121 3.00 -10.22 -5.09
C TRP A 121 3.70 -11.42 -4.46
N LEU A 122 3.21 -12.64 -4.67
CA LEU A 122 3.74 -13.86 -4.08
C LEU A 122 5.26 -14.04 -4.30
N PRO A 123 5.82 -13.89 -5.54
CA PRO A 123 7.25 -14.07 -5.75
C PRO A 123 8.10 -13.05 -4.98
N GLU A 124 7.66 -11.79 -4.92
CA GLU A 124 8.38 -10.74 -4.22
C GLU A 124 8.35 -10.94 -2.70
N LEU A 125 7.20 -11.31 -2.14
CA LEU A 125 7.07 -11.62 -0.72
C LEU A 125 7.87 -12.87 -0.34
N ALA A 126 7.86 -13.92 -1.19
CA ALA A 126 8.66 -15.11 -1.01
C ALA A 126 10.17 -14.79 -1.01
N ARG A 127 10.60 -13.95 -1.95
CA ARG A 127 12.01 -13.50 -2.00
C ARG A 127 12.41 -12.78 -0.72
N ARG A 128 11.57 -11.88 -0.21
CA ARG A 128 11.86 -11.04 0.97
C ARG A 128 11.82 -11.81 2.30
N HIS A 129 10.89 -12.76 2.44
CA HIS A 129 10.55 -13.33 3.74
C HIS A 129 10.76 -14.84 3.83
N TRP A 130 10.98 -15.53 2.70
CA TRP A 130 11.26 -16.99 2.63
C TRP A 130 12.48 -17.33 1.79
N HIS A 131 13.41 -16.37 1.63
CA HIS A 131 14.68 -16.59 0.89
C HIS A 131 14.45 -17.11 -0.55
N GLY A 132 13.37 -16.68 -1.20
CA GLY A 132 13.00 -17.08 -2.56
C GLY A 132 12.23 -18.41 -2.66
N ARG A 133 12.06 -19.16 -1.58
CA ARG A 133 11.22 -20.35 -1.55
C ARG A 133 9.73 -19.93 -1.51
N LEU A 134 8.91 -20.46 -2.39
CA LEU A 134 7.47 -20.20 -2.39
C LEU A 134 6.82 -20.89 -1.16
N PRO A 135 6.24 -20.12 -0.22
CA PRO A 135 5.54 -20.67 0.91
C PRO A 135 4.15 -21.17 0.53
N PRO A 136 3.52 -22.05 1.33
CA PRO A 136 2.08 -22.21 1.28
C PRO A 136 1.39 -20.86 1.44
N ALA A 137 0.30 -20.65 0.68
CA ALA A 137 -0.46 -19.41 0.76
C ALA A 137 -1.95 -19.69 0.95
N ARG A 138 -2.64 -18.79 1.68
CA ARG A 138 -4.09 -18.86 1.87
C ARG A 138 -4.71 -17.47 1.90
N PHE A 139 -6.02 -17.43 1.68
CA PHE A 139 -6.81 -16.21 1.79
C PHE A 139 -7.69 -16.24 3.03
N ASP A 140 -7.51 -15.24 3.89
CA ASP A 140 -8.33 -15.04 5.07
C ASP A 140 -9.20 -13.78 4.88
N ALA A 141 -10.28 -13.67 5.65
CA ALA A 141 -11.08 -12.46 5.70
C ALA A 141 -11.27 -12.00 7.15
N VAL A 142 -11.28 -10.68 7.38
CA VAL A 142 -11.73 -10.08 8.63
C VAL A 142 -12.98 -9.28 8.34
N VAL A 143 -14.10 -9.71 8.89
CA VAL A 143 -15.41 -9.10 8.67
C VAL A 143 -15.84 -8.37 9.94
N PHE A 144 -16.14 -7.07 9.80
CA PHE A 144 -16.72 -6.25 10.84
C PHE A 144 -18.22 -6.15 10.61
N GLU A 145 -19.02 -6.60 11.57
CA GLU A 145 -20.47 -6.52 11.56
C GLU A 145 -20.98 -6.14 12.94
N ALA A 146 -21.88 -5.15 13.03
CA ALA A 146 -22.46 -4.67 14.29
C ALA A 146 -21.42 -4.38 15.39
N GLY A 147 -20.24 -3.87 15.02
CA GLY A 147 -19.17 -3.55 15.98
C GLY A 147 -18.28 -4.74 16.37
N CYS A 148 -18.61 -5.96 15.95
CA CYS A 148 -17.83 -7.15 16.19
C CYS A 148 -16.91 -7.46 14.98
N ALA A 149 -15.70 -7.97 15.27
CA ALA A 149 -14.77 -8.43 14.25
C ALA A 149 -14.73 -9.97 14.26
N GLN A 150 -14.94 -10.57 13.10
CA GLN A 150 -14.82 -12.01 12.90
C GLN A 150 -13.68 -12.31 11.94
N TRP A 151 -12.74 -13.17 12.34
CA TRP A 151 -11.68 -13.67 11.48
C TRP A 151 -12.09 -15.02 10.88
N LEU A 152 -12.12 -15.08 9.56
CA LEU A 152 -12.41 -16.25 8.77
C LEU A 152 -11.11 -16.75 8.13
N ARG A 153 -10.59 -17.86 8.62
CA ARG A 153 -9.41 -18.52 8.04
C ARG A 153 -9.82 -19.30 6.79
N ALA A 154 -8.96 -19.29 5.78
CA ALA A 154 -9.21 -19.96 4.51
C ALA A 154 -10.60 -19.62 3.94
N ALA A 155 -10.91 -18.31 3.91
CA ALA A 155 -12.24 -17.80 3.51
C ALA A 155 -12.64 -18.22 2.09
N PHE A 156 -11.66 -18.50 1.23
CA PHE A 156 -11.84 -19.12 -0.08
C PHE A 156 -10.53 -19.79 -0.53
N ALA A 157 -10.64 -20.81 -1.37
CA ALA A 157 -9.52 -21.44 -2.05
C ALA A 157 -9.35 -20.85 -3.46
N LEU A 158 -8.15 -20.97 -4.01
CA LEU A 158 -7.91 -20.78 -5.44
C LEU A 158 -7.99 -22.16 -6.09
N ASP A 159 -8.98 -22.35 -6.94
CA ASP A 159 -9.07 -23.50 -7.83
C ASP A 159 -8.07 -23.35 -8.98
#